data_64cc0fd8118a489c2d11037b6b429f84
#
_entry.id   64cc0fd8118a489c2d11037b6b429f84
#
_cell.length_a   1.000
_cell.length_b   1.000
_cell.length_c   1.000
_cell.angle_alpha   90.00
_cell.angle_beta   90.00
_cell.angle_gamma   90.00
#
_symmetry.space_group_name_H-M   'P 1'
#
loop_
_entity.id
_entity.type
_entity.pdbx_description
1 polymer ?
#
loop_
_entity_poly.entity_id
_entity_poly.type
_entity_poly.pdbx_seq_one_letter_code
_entity_poly.pdbx_strand_id
1 'polypeptide(L)'
;MTRGRRGVYALQVRGNSMVDAMIADGDIVILEQACDIKNGDVAAVWLKNEQEVTLKKVYFEGGQVRLQPCNPFMMPFYHPAVNVEVQGKLIGVIRSADDPRRFTHI
;
A
#
# COMPACT_ATOMS: atom_id res chain seq x y z
N MET A 1 -10.89 -4.10 -22.86
CA MET A 1 -10.37 -4.26 -21.84
C MET A 1 -11.01 -5.28 -20.93
N THR A 2 -10.80 -5.18 -19.80
CA THR A 2 -11.14 -6.19 -18.86
C THR A 2 -12.45 -5.89 -18.17
N ARG A 3 -13.45 -5.60 -18.92
CA ARG A 3 -14.72 -5.31 -18.35
C ARG A 3 -15.12 -6.36 -17.34
N GLY A 4 -15.51 -5.94 -16.14
CA GLY A 4 -15.84 -6.84 -15.06
C GLY A 4 -14.64 -7.40 -14.33
N ARG A 5 -13.45 -7.13 -14.77
CA ARG A 5 -12.24 -7.56 -14.08
C ARG A 5 -11.60 -6.41 -13.37
N ARG A 6 -10.88 -6.75 -12.31
CA ARG A 6 -10.09 -5.78 -11.58
C ARG A 6 -8.69 -5.77 -12.12
N GLY A 7 -8.14 -4.58 -12.30
CA GLY A 7 -6.77 -4.44 -12.71
C GLY A 7 -5.82 -4.86 -11.61
N VAL A 8 -4.70 -5.43 -12.01
CA VAL A 8 -3.62 -5.77 -11.09
C VAL A 8 -2.40 -5.00 -11.54
N TYR A 9 -1.69 -4.38 -10.59
CA TYR A 9 -0.50 -3.63 -10.92
C TYR A 9 0.49 -3.71 -9.77
N ALA A 10 1.70 -3.22 -10.00
CA ALA A 10 2.78 -3.32 -9.02
C ALA A 10 3.34 -1.94 -8.72
N LEU A 11 3.74 -1.76 -7.46
CA LEU A 11 4.45 -0.57 -7.03
C LEU A 11 5.67 -0.98 -6.24
N GLN A 12 6.73 -0.19 -6.33
CA GLN A 12 7.90 -0.39 -5.50
C GLN A 12 7.75 0.44 -4.23
N VAL A 13 8.03 -0.19 -3.10
CA VAL A 13 7.92 0.45 -1.80
C VAL A 13 9.15 1.28 -1.51
N ARG A 14 8.93 2.47 -0.97
CA ARG A 14 10.00 3.33 -0.48
C ARG A 14 9.77 3.59 1.00
N GLY A 15 10.82 3.44 1.78
CA GLY A 15 10.78 3.71 3.20
C GLY A 15 10.36 2.51 4.02
N ASN A 16 10.21 2.75 5.32
CA ASN A 16 10.07 1.68 6.31
C ASN A 16 8.76 1.73 7.07
N SER A 17 7.73 2.38 6.52
CA SER A 17 6.49 2.56 7.26
C SER A 17 5.70 1.27 7.44
N MET A 18 6.04 0.21 6.72
CA MET A 18 5.29 -1.05 6.74
C MET A 18 6.15 -2.25 7.12
N VAL A 19 7.27 -2.02 7.85
CA VAL A 19 8.20 -3.11 8.15
C VAL A 19 7.60 -4.19 9.04
N ASP A 20 6.68 -3.84 9.94
CA ASP A 20 6.05 -4.84 10.79
C ASP A 20 5.02 -5.69 10.04
N ALA A 21 4.69 -5.30 8.83
CA ALA A 21 3.88 -6.12 7.94
C ALA A 21 4.75 -6.93 6.98
N MET A 22 6.05 -7.01 7.24
CA MET A 22 7.03 -7.72 6.42
C MET A 22 7.18 -7.10 5.04
N ILE A 23 6.98 -5.79 4.94
CA ILE A 23 7.14 -5.05 3.70
C ILE A 23 8.26 -4.05 3.90
N ALA A 24 9.36 -4.24 3.19
CA ALA A 24 10.57 -3.46 3.36
C ALA A 24 10.79 -2.51 2.19
N ASP A 25 11.63 -1.52 2.42
CA ASP A 25 12.06 -0.63 1.35
C ASP A 25 12.61 -1.44 0.17
N GLY A 26 12.16 -1.10 -1.02
CA GLY A 26 12.58 -1.78 -2.24
C GLY A 26 11.72 -2.96 -2.64
N ASP A 27 10.86 -3.44 -1.76
CA ASP A 27 9.95 -4.53 -2.12
C ASP A 27 8.98 -4.08 -3.21
N ILE A 28 8.53 -5.05 -3.98
CA ILE A 28 7.47 -4.84 -4.97
C ILE A 28 6.17 -5.35 -4.36
N VAL A 29 5.18 -4.50 -4.31
CA VAL A 29 3.85 -4.90 -3.84
C VAL A 29 2.92 -5.04 -5.03
N ILE A 30 2.11 -6.09 -4.97
CA ILE A 30 1.12 -6.36 -6.00
C ILE A 30 -0.22 -5.90 -5.45
N LEU A 31 -0.90 -5.12 -6.25
CA LEU A 31 -2.14 -4.45 -5.83
C LEU A 31 -3.24 -4.79 -6.82
N GLU A 32 -4.42 -4.97 -6.30
CA GLU A 32 -5.59 -5.21 -7.11
C GLU A 32 -6.57 -4.06 -6.90
N GLN A 33 -7.04 -3.47 -7.98
CA GLN A 33 -8.10 -2.48 -7.89
C GLN A 33 -9.34 -3.16 -7.36
N ALA A 34 -9.85 -2.66 -6.24
CA ALA A 34 -10.95 -3.31 -5.56
C ALA A 34 -11.89 -2.25 -5.02
N CYS A 35 -13.16 -2.60 -4.96
CA CYS A 35 -14.17 -1.69 -4.45
C CYS A 35 -14.46 -1.93 -2.97
N ASP A 36 -14.07 -3.07 -2.43
CA ASP A 36 -14.52 -3.51 -1.12
C ASP A 36 -13.36 -3.54 -0.11
N ILE A 37 -12.68 -2.43 0.02
CA ILE A 37 -11.64 -2.28 1.04
C ILE A 37 -12.30 -2.23 2.40
N LYS A 38 -11.78 -3.02 3.33
CA LYS A 38 -12.28 -3.10 4.69
C LYS A 38 -11.26 -2.52 5.65
N ASN A 39 -11.73 -2.08 6.80
CA ASN A 39 -10.85 -1.55 7.84
C ASN A 39 -9.78 -2.57 8.18
N GLY A 40 -8.53 -2.12 8.19
CA GLY A 40 -7.39 -2.97 8.47
C GLY A 40 -6.73 -3.55 7.23
N ASP A 41 -7.33 -3.42 6.07
CA ASP A 41 -6.68 -3.84 4.83
C ASP A 41 -5.50 -2.92 4.52
N VAL A 42 -4.45 -3.51 3.95
CA VAL A 42 -3.34 -2.73 3.43
C VAL A 42 -3.69 -2.31 2.01
N ALA A 43 -3.58 -1.03 1.74
CA ALA A 43 -3.97 -0.50 0.45
C ALA A 43 -3.04 0.62 0.02
N ALA A 44 -2.94 0.79 -1.28
CA ALA A 44 -2.33 1.97 -1.87
C ALA A 44 -3.40 3.04 -1.98
N VAL A 45 -3.11 4.21 -1.48
CA VAL A 45 -4.03 5.33 -1.53
C VAL A 45 -3.35 6.53 -2.15
N TRP A 46 -4.14 7.29 -2.90
CA TRP A 46 -3.73 8.55 -3.49
C TRP A 46 -4.21 9.68 -2.59
N LEU A 47 -3.27 10.49 -2.15
CA LEU A 47 -3.56 11.68 -1.33
C LEU A 47 -3.63 12.87 -2.28
N LYS A 48 -4.84 13.35 -2.50
CA LYS A 48 -5.10 14.33 -3.59
C LYS A 48 -4.39 15.66 -3.35
N ASN A 49 -4.44 16.17 -2.13
CA ASN A 49 -3.82 17.45 -1.83
C ASN A 49 -2.31 17.37 -1.87
N GLU A 50 -1.76 16.26 -1.40
CA GLU A 50 -0.32 16.05 -1.37
C GLU A 50 0.22 15.55 -2.69
N GLN A 51 -0.64 15.03 -3.55
CA GLN A 51 -0.27 14.45 -4.85
C GLN A 51 0.77 13.33 -4.68
N GLU A 52 0.48 12.42 -3.76
CA GLU A 52 1.38 11.29 -3.54
C GLU A 52 0.60 10.03 -3.24
N VAL A 53 1.23 8.89 -3.55
CA VAL A 53 0.71 7.57 -3.25
C VAL A 53 1.42 7.05 -2.02
N THR A 54 0.66 6.44 -1.10
CA THR A 54 1.23 5.79 0.06
C THR A 54 0.59 4.43 0.26
N LEU A 55 1.32 3.52 0.90
CA LEU A 55 0.83 2.18 1.24
C LEU A 55 0.70 2.09 2.75
N LYS A 56 -0.51 1.84 3.24
CA LYS A 56 -0.79 1.83 4.67
C LYS A 56 -1.96 0.92 4.96
N LYS A 57 -2.14 0.54 6.22
CA LYS A 57 -3.43 0.01 6.67
C LYS A 57 -4.44 1.15 6.67
N VAL A 58 -5.63 0.87 6.21
CA VAL A 58 -6.65 1.88 6.00
C VAL A 58 -7.83 1.62 6.95
N TYR A 59 -8.27 2.67 7.64
CA TYR A 59 -9.42 2.61 8.52
C TYR A 59 -10.33 3.79 8.20
N PHE A 60 -11.58 3.48 7.90
CA PHE A 60 -12.57 4.50 7.57
C PHE A 60 -13.29 4.88 8.85
N GLU A 61 -13.11 6.12 9.27
CA GLU A 61 -13.62 6.60 10.56
C GLU A 61 -14.47 7.85 10.33
N GLY A 62 -15.70 7.63 9.93
CA GLY A 62 -16.60 8.76 9.64
C GLY A 62 -16.13 9.52 8.42
N GLY A 63 -16.00 10.82 8.56
CA GLY A 63 -15.53 11.66 7.47
C GLY A 63 -14.03 11.67 7.27
N GLN A 64 -13.30 10.83 8.01
CA GLN A 64 -11.85 10.76 7.94
C GLN A 64 -11.37 9.37 7.63
N VAL A 65 -10.17 9.28 7.09
CA VAL A 65 -9.48 8.02 6.87
C VAL A 65 -8.20 8.05 7.70
N ARG A 66 -8.02 7.02 8.52
CA ARG A 66 -6.79 6.84 9.27
C ARG A 66 -5.88 5.93 8.46
N LEU A 67 -4.69 6.42 8.18
CA LEU A 67 -3.65 5.68 7.47
C LEU A 67 -2.62 5.23 8.51
N GLN A 68 -2.61 3.93 8.77
CA GLN A 68 -1.85 3.37 9.88
C GLN A 68 -0.58 2.71 9.35
N PRO A 69 0.60 3.24 9.71
CA PRO A 69 1.85 2.55 9.41
C PRO A 69 1.97 1.26 10.22
N CYS A 70 2.69 0.29 9.69
CA CYS A 70 3.07 -0.91 10.43
C CYS A 70 4.52 -0.76 10.86
N ASN A 71 4.73 0.21 11.73
CA ASN A 71 6.05 0.53 12.26
C ASN A 71 5.83 1.17 13.63
N PRO A 72 6.40 0.60 14.70
CA PRO A 72 6.13 1.09 16.06
C PRO A 72 6.65 2.49 16.32
N PHE A 73 7.52 3.02 15.46
CA PHE A 73 8.08 4.35 15.62
C PHE A 73 7.35 5.40 14.81
N MET A 74 6.27 5.03 14.13
CA MET A 74 5.52 5.95 13.28
C MET A 74 4.08 6.07 13.75
N MET A 75 3.60 7.30 13.77
CA MET A 75 2.22 7.61 14.16
C MET A 75 1.27 7.48 12.98
N PRO A 76 -0.01 7.21 13.24
CA PRO A 76 -0.98 7.21 12.15
C PRO A 76 -1.22 8.63 11.63
N PHE A 77 -1.66 8.69 10.39
CA PHE A 77 -2.04 9.93 9.73
C PHE A 77 -3.55 9.95 9.52
N TYR A 78 -4.16 11.11 9.71
CA TYR A 78 -5.59 11.29 9.49
C TYR A 78 -5.79 12.27 8.35
N HIS A 79 -6.62 11.88 7.39
CA HIS A 79 -6.95 12.74 6.26
C HIS A 79 -8.45 12.80 6.08
N PRO A 80 -8.99 13.96 5.65
CA PRO A 80 -10.40 13.99 5.27
C PRO A 80 -10.66 12.97 4.18
N ALA A 81 -11.79 12.29 4.26
CA ALA A 81 -12.10 11.24 3.30
C ALA A 81 -12.10 11.76 1.86
N VAL A 82 -12.48 13.02 1.66
CA VAL A 82 -12.50 13.61 0.31
C VAL A 82 -11.11 13.76 -0.28
N ASN A 83 -10.06 13.71 0.56
CA ASN A 83 -8.68 13.82 0.10
C ASN A 83 -8.06 12.47 -0.24
N VAL A 84 -8.74 11.37 0.04
CA VAL A 84 -8.16 10.02 -0.07
C VAL A 84 -8.89 9.24 -1.15
N GLU A 85 -8.12 8.69 -2.06
CA GLU A 85 -8.66 7.81 -3.09
C GLU A 85 -7.92 6.48 -3.01
N VAL A 86 -8.65 5.42 -2.71
CA VAL A 86 -8.06 4.07 -2.66
C VAL A 86 -7.78 3.62 -4.08
N GLN A 87 -6.55 3.22 -4.33
CA GLN A 87 -6.13 2.80 -5.66
C GLN A 87 -6.02 1.30 -5.80
N GLY A 88 -5.78 0.60 -4.71
CA GLY A 88 -5.70 -0.85 -4.80
C GLY A 88 -5.48 -1.49 -3.45
N LYS A 89 -5.88 -2.74 -3.35
CA LYS A 89 -5.70 -3.57 -2.16
C LYS A 89 -4.48 -4.44 -2.34
N LEU A 90 -3.67 -4.58 -1.30
CA LEU A 90 -2.49 -5.42 -1.33
C LEU A 90 -2.89 -6.88 -1.45
N ILE A 91 -2.35 -7.58 -2.44
CA ILE A 91 -2.59 -9.01 -2.62
C ILE A 91 -1.30 -9.82 -2.64
N GLY A 92 -0.14 -9.19 -2.68
CA GLY A 92 1.11 -9.92 -2.64
C GLY A 92 2.30 -9.01 -2.49
N VAL A 93 3.42 -9.60 -2.06
CA VAL A 93 4.68 -8.88 -1.90
C VAL A 93 5.78 -9.72 -2.53
N ILE A 94 6.58 -9.09 -3.35
CA ILE A 94 7.74 -9.72 -3.96
C ILE A 94 8.97 -8.97 -3.49
N ARG A 95 9.90 -9.70 -2.86
CA ARG A 95 11.14 -9.11 -2.44
C ARG A 95 11.96 -8.78 -3.67
N SER A 96 12.52 -7.59 -3.66
CA SER A 96 13.28 -7.12 -4.82
C SER A 96 14.40 -8.10 -5.13
N ALA A 97 14.56 -8.36 -6.41
CA ALA A 97 15.60 -9.23 -6.90
C ALA A 97 16.89 -8.49 -7.20
N ASP A 98 17.05 -7.32 -6.60
CA ASP A 98 18.21 -6.46 -6.86
C ASP A 98 19.47 -6.94 -6.17
N ASP A 99 19.34 -7.81 -5.19
CA ASP A 99 20.52 -8.34 -4.52
C ASP A 99 21.15 -9.39 -5.44
N PRO A 100 22.31 -9.10 -6.04
CA PRO A 100 22.92 -10.05 -6.97
C PRO A 100 23.20 -11.40 -6.33
N ARG A 101 23.40 -11.42 -5.02
CA ARG A 101 23.69 -12.69 -4.33
C ARG A 101 22.52 -13.63 -4.35
N ARG A 102 21.32 -13.11 -4.47
CA ARG A 102 20.14 -13.97 -4.53
C ARG A 102 20.11 -14.76 -5.81
N PHE A 103 20.51 -14.13 -6.89
CA PHE A 103 20.50 -14.81 -8.17
C PHE A 103 21.66 -15.73 -8.35
N THR A 104 22.80 -15.39 -7.78
CA THR A 104 23.98 -16.20 -7.97
C THR A 104 23.91 -17.51 -7.19
N HIS A 105 22.92 -17.64 -6.34
CA HIS A 105 22.79 -18.83 -5.51
C HIS A 105 21.68 -19.77 -5.95
N ILE A 106 21.16 -19.53 -7.08
CA ILE A 106 20.08 -20.37 -7.60
C ILE A 106 20.61 -21.66 -8.19
#